data_ab75f81ebc8bcc16a0248826b90ff9d5
#
_entry.id   ab75f81ebc8bcc16a0248826b90ff9d5
#
_cell.length_a   1.000
_cell.length_b   1.000
_cell.length_c   1.000
_cell.angle_alpha   90.00
_cell.angle_beta   90.00
_cell.angle_gamma   90.00
#
_symmetry.space_group_name_H-M   'P 1'
#
loop_
_entity.id
_entity.type
_entity.pdbx_description
1 polymer ?
#
loop_
_entity_poly.entity_id
_entity_poly.type
_entity_poly.pdbx_seq_one_letter_code
_entity_poly.pdbx_strand_id
1 'polypeptide(L)'
;RDNADSVRWLREACDLIGAHLVHVSTDYVFDGMLDRAYREDDPTNPLSVYGASKLAGELAAGPDATLVRTSWVCGAHGGNMVKTVLKFMHERPTLSFVADQRGCPTFTADLAPLLRRLGTGGFTGVYHATNRGAVSWYEFVRDIVAAAGGDPEMVLPITTADLQPPRPAPRPAN
;
A
#
# COMPACT_ATOMS: atom_id res chain seq x y z
N ARG A 1 5.78 -17.70 0.88
CA ARG A 1 5.26 -18.83 0.08
C ARG A 1 4.15 -18.36 -0.84
N ASP A 2 3.02 -17.90 -0.31
CA ASP A 2 1.84 -17.56 -1.12
C ASP A 2 2.07 -16.37 -2.07
N ASN A 3 2.84 -15.35 -1.67
CA ASN A 3 3.13 -14.17 -2.50
C ASN A 3 4.22 -14.37 -3.56
N ALA A 4 4.92 -15.50 -3.58
CA ALA A 4 5.98 -15.78 -4.54
C ALA A 4 5.67 -17.01 -5.41
N ASP A 5 5.40 -18.16 -4.78
CA ASP A 5 5.13 -19.39 -5.52
C ASP A 5 3.87 -19.29 -6.38
N SER A 6 2.80 -18.65 -5.86
CA SER A 6 1.56 -18.43 -6.64
C SER A 6 1.80 -17.54 -7.86
N VAL A 7 2.66 -16.51 -7.73
CA VAL A 7 2.98 -15.63 -8.86
C VAL A 7 3.75 -16.36 -9.94
N ARG A 8 4.71 -17.21 -9.55
CA ARG A 8 5.43 -18.07 -10.51
C ARG A 8 4.48 -18.98 -11.27
N TRP A 9 3.57 -19.66 -10.58
CA TRP A 9 2.58 -20.54 -11.26
C TRP A 9 1.64 -19.76 -12.17
N LEU A 10 1.22 -18.57 -11.76
CA LEU A 10 0.42 -17.69 -12.61
C LEU A 10 1.20 -17.24 -13.85
N ARG A 11 2.49 -16.90 -13.70
CA ARG A 11 3.36 -16.57 -14.82
C ARG A 11 3.48 -17.74 -15.80
N GLU A 12 3.77 -18.95 -15.30
CA GLU A 12 3.86 -20.17 -16.12
C GLU A 12 2.54 -20.43 -16.88
N ALA A 13 1.39 -20.26 -16.21
CA ALA A 13 0.08 -20.41 -16.84
C ALA A 13 -0.20 -19.32 -17.89
N CYS A 14 0.17 -18.06 -17.64
CA CYS A 14 0.05 -16.98 -18.61
C CYS A 14 0.88 -17.24 -19.86
N ASP A 15 2.10 -17.74 -19.71
CA ASP A 15 3.00 -18.06 -20.81
C ASP A 15 2.41 -19.17 -21.72
N LEU A 16 1.77 -20.18 -21.11
CA LEU A 16 1.14 -21.29 -21.87
C LEU A 16 -0.02 -20.83 -22.74
N ILE A 17 -0.76 -19.80 -22.34
CA ILE A 17 -1.96 -19.34 -23.06
C ILE A 17 -1.78 -17.98 -23.73
N GLY A 18 -0.59 -17.41 -23.69
CA GLY A 18 -0.30 -16.07 -24.25
C GLY A 18 -1.03 -14.93 -23.53
N ALA A 19 -1.33 -15.09 -22.23
CA ALA A 19 -1.97 -14.05 -21.43
C ALA A 19 -0.95 -13.09 -20.81
N HIS A 20 -1.34 -11.83 -20.66
CA HIS A 20 -0.52 -10.82 -19.99
C HIS A 20 -0.74 -10.83 -18.48
N LEU A 21 0.34 -10.92 -17.71
CA LEU A 21 0.30 -10.92 -16.23
C LEU A 21 0.40 -9.50 -15.67
N VAL A 22 -0.60 -9.10 -14.88
CA VAL A 22 -0.54 -7.90 -14.03
C VAL A 22 -0.44 -8.33 -12.57
N HIS A 23 0.66 -7.97 -11.91
CA HIS A 23 0.90 -8.31 -10.50
C HIS A 23 0.88 -7.06 -9.62
N VAL A 24 -0.04 -7.02 -8.66
CA VAL A 24 -0.12 -5.92 -7.68
C VAL A 24 0.86 -6.19 -6.55
N SER A 25 1.77 -5.25 -6.33
CA SER A 25 2.78 -5.26 -5.28
C SER A 25 2.55 -4.12 -4.27
N THR A 26 3.56 -3.75 -3.51
CA THR A 26 3.46 -2.85 -2.35
C THR A 26 4.69 -1.94 -2.25
N ASP A 27 4.52 -0.78 -1.64
CA ASP A 27 5.58 0.12 -1.17
C ASP A 27 6.51 -0.54 -0.13
N TYR A 28 6.07 -1.61 0.57
CA TYR A 28 6.89 -2.35 1.55
C TYR A 28 8.09 -3.09 0.95
N VAL A 29 8.27 -3.06 -0.35
CA VAL A 29 9.51 -3.50 -1.01
C VAL A 29 10.68 -2.55 -0.75
N PHE A 30 10.40 -1.34 -0.27
CA PHE A 30 11.39 -0.34 0.11
C PHE A 30 11.60 -0.30 1.64
N ASP A 31 12.72 0.33 2.06
CA ASP A 31 13.06 0.49 3.49
C ASP A 31 12.50 1.76 4.14
N GLY A 32 12.05 2.72 3.33
CA GLY A 32 11.54 3.99 3.82
C GLY A 32 12.61 4.97 4.34
N MET A 33 13.88 4.79 3.94
CA MET A 33 15.00 5.59 4.44
C MET A 33 15.32 6.84 3.62
N LEU A 34 14.69 7.00 2.44
CA LEU A 34 14.90 8.18 1.61
C LEU A 34 14.08 9.37 2.14
N ASP A 35 14.62 10.56 1.99
CA ASP A 35 13.96 11.84 2.30
C ASP A 35 13.07 12.37 1.15
N ARG A 36 12.92 11.59 0.09
CA ARG A 36 12.08 11.84 -1.08
C ARG A 36 11.19 10.64 -1.40
N ALA A 37 10.21 10.85 -2.25
CA ALA A 37 9.42 9.74 -2.80
C ALA A 37 10.31 8.75 -3.58
N TYR A 38 10.06 7.45 -3.38
CA TYR A 38 10.70 6.38 -4.15
C TYR A 38 10.24 6.41 -5.60
N ARG A 39 11.16 6.05 -6.50
CA ARG A 39 10.91 5.83 -7.92
C ARG A 39 10.89 4.35 -8.23
N GLU A 40 10.39 4.00 -9.39
CA GLU A 40 10.27 2.61 -9.84
C GLU A 40 11.64 1.91 -9.97
N ASP A 41 12.69 2.67 -10.30
CA ASP A 41 14.07 2.21 -10.49
C ASP A 41 14.95 2.31 -9.23
N ASP A 42 14.43 2.82 -8.11
CA ASP A 42 15.16 2.84 -6.84
C ASP A 42 15.40 1.42 -6.31
N PRO A 43 16.54 1.17 -5.65
CA PRO A 43 16.85 -0.12 -5.05
C PRO A 43 15.81 -0.54 -4.01
N THR A 44 15.35 -1.77 -4.09
CA THR A 44 14.46 -2.37 -3.10
C THR A 44 15.24 -2.90 -1.90
N ASN A 45 14.71 -2.70 -0.68
CA ASN A 45 15.29 -3.18 0.57
C ASN A 45 14.19 -3.44 1.62
N PRO A 46 13.38 -4.51 1.49
CA PRO A 46 12.24 -4.75 2.36
C PRO A 46 12.65 -5.05 3.80
N LEU A 47 12.07 -4.34 4.78
CA LEU A 47 12.34 -4.50 6.20
C LEU A 47 11.48 -5.60 6.87
N SER A 48 10.48 -6.13 6.18
CA SER A 48 9.53 -7.08 6.74
C SER A 48 9.43 -8.36 5.91
N VAL A 49 8.99 -9.45 6.54
CA VAL A 49 8.70 -10.72 5.85
C VAL A 49 7.63 -10.50 4.76
N TYR A 50 6.64 -9.64 5.01
CA TYR A 50 5.64 -9.28 4.01
C TYR A 50 6.28 -8.62 2.80
N GLY A 51 7.06 -7.55 3.00
CA GLY A 51 7.77 -6.86 1.91
C GLY A 51 8.69 -7.80 1.13
N ALA A 52 9.49 -8.60 1.83
CA ALA A 52 10.38 -9.59 1.20
C ALA A 52 9.59 -10.62 0.37
N SER A 53 8.44 -11.10 0.87
CA SER A 53 7.60 -12.05 0.13
C SER A 53 6.96 -11.43 -1.11
N LYS A 54 6.57 -10.14 -1.05
CA LYS A 54 6.03 -9.41 -2.20
C LYS A 54 7.11 -9.13 -3.24
N LEU A 55 8.32 -8.75 -2.81
CA LEU A 55 9.47 -8.59 -3.71
C LEU A 55 9.82 -9.91 -4.42
N ALA A 56 9.80 -11.05 -3.71
CA ALA A 56 9.97 -12.34 -4.33
C ALA A 56 8.88 -12.65 -5.39
N GLY A 57 7.66 -12.16 -5.19
CA GLY A 57 6.58 -12.20 -6.18
C GLY A 57 6.87 -11.34 -7.40
N GLU A 58 7.42 -10.11 -7.22
CA GLU A 58 7.82 -9.26 -8.34
C GLU A 58 8.88 -9.96 -9.22
N LEU A 59 9.89 -10.56 -8.59
CA LEU A 59 10.93 -11.31 -9.30
C LEU A 59 10.36 -12.54 -10.02
N ALA A 60 9.39 -13.23 -9.41
CA ALA A 60 8.74 -14.39 -10.01
C ALA A 60 7.82 -14.04 -11.19
N ALA A 61 7.25 -12.83 -11.22
CA ALA A 61 6.42 -12.36 -12.33
C ALA A 61 7.22 -12.14 -13.62
N GLY A 62 8.51 -11.84 -13.50
CA GLY A 62 9.40 -11.65 -14.63
C GLY A 62 9.28 -10.28 -15.32
N PRO A 63 10.18 -10.00 -16.30
CA PRO A 63 10.31 -8.67 -16.90
C PRO A 63 9.16 -8.30 -17.85
N ASP A 64 8.45 -9.30 -18.39
CA ASP A 64 7.35 -9.08 -19.32
C ASP A 64 5.99 -8.87 -18.63
N ALA A 65 5.96 -8.94 -17.29
CA ALA A 65 4.76 -8.64 -16.52
C ALA A 65 4.60 -7.13 -16.29
N THR A 66 3.38 -6.71 -15.99
CA THR A 66 3.10 -5.41 -15.38
C THR A 66 3.18 -5.55 -13.86
N LEU A 67 4.13 -4.89 -13.23
CA LEU A 67 4.26 -4.82 -11.78
C LEU A 67 3.70 -3.49 -11.28
N VAL A 68 2.71 -3.52 -10.40
CA VAL A 68 2.08 -2.30 -9.88
C VAL A 68 2.27 -2.22 -8.37
N ARG A 69 3.18 -1.35 -7.92
CA ARG A 69 3.38 -1.05 -6.51
C ARG A 69 2.37 0.00 -6.06
N THR A 70 1.66 -0.28 -5.00
CA THR A 70 0.65 0.61 -4.43
C THR A 70 0.76 0.64 -2.92
N SER A 71 0.09 1.60 -2.26
CA SER A 71 0.09 1.76 -0.81
C SER A 71 -1.28 2.13 -0.27
N TRP A 72 -1.56 1.80 0.99
CA TRP A 72 -2.70 2.24 1.80
C TRP A 72 -4.05 2.14 1.07
N VAL A 73 -4.30 1.01 0.44
CA VAL A 73 -5.49 0.81 -0.41
C VAL A 73 -6.77 0.87 0.43
N CYS A 74 -7.69 1.73 0.02
CA CYS A 74 -9.01 1.91 0.61
C CYS A 74 -10.10 1.95 -0.46
N GLY A 75 -11.32 1.58 -0.06
CA GLY A 75 -12.44 1.59 -0.99
C GLY A 75 -13.77 1.27 -0.31
N ALA A 76 -14.83 1.34 -1.11
CA ALA A 76 -16.21 1.11 -0.64
C ALA A 76 -16.45 -0.32 -0.18
N HIS A 77 -15.68 -1.29 -0.69
CA HIS A 77 -15.84 -2.72 -0.39
C HIS A 77 -14.70 -3.24 0.46
N GLY A 78 -14.95 -4.32 1.23
CA GLY A 78 -13.95 -4.92 2.12
C GLY A 78 -13.62 -4.07 3.36
N GLY A 79 -12.80 -4.60 4.26
CA GLY A 79 -12.25 -3.89 5.42
C GLY A 79 -11.07 -3.01 5.02
N ASN A 80 -11.03 -1.78 5.54
CA ASN A 80 -9.92 -0.85 5.31
C ASN A 80 -9.86 0.23 6.40
N MET A 81 -8.80 1.04 6.39
CA MET A 81 -8.57 2.06 7.42
C MET A 81 -9.72 3.08 7.50
N VAL A 82 -10.24 3.56 6.37
CA VAL A 82 -11.34 4.55 6.36
C VAL A 82 -12.55 4.02 7.14
N LYS A 83 -12.98 2.79 6.84
CA LYS A 83 -14.11 2.16 7.57
C LYS A 83 -13.82 1.93 9.04
N THR A 84 -12.59 1.58 9.37
CA THR A 84 -12.17 1.40 10.77
C THR A 84 -12.25 2.72 11.53
N VAL A 85 -11.79 3.82 10.93
CA VAL A 85 -11.86 5.16 11.54
C VAL A 85 -13.31 5.60 11.69
N LEU A 86 -14.14 5.47 10.65
CA LEU A 86 -15.57 5.81 10.71
C LEU A 86 -16.32 5.06 11.82
N LYS A 87 -15.95 3.82 12.08
CA LYS A 87 -16.49 3.07 13.22
C LYS A 87 -15.98 3.64 14.55
N PHE A 88 -14.68 3.79 14.70
CA PHE A 88 -14.06 4.16 15.97
C PHE A 88 -14.36 5.59 16.41
N MET A 89 -14.58 6.54 15.49
CA MET A 89 -14.93 7.92 15.83
C MET A 89 -16.28 8.03 16.59
N HIS A 90 -17.14 7.04 16.48
CA HIS A 90 -18.40 6.97 17.23
C HIS A 90 -18.29 6.15 18.52
N GLU A 91 -17.28 5.30 18.64
CA GLU A 91 -17.12 4.38 19.77
C GLU A 91 -16.12 4.87 20.81
N ARG A 92 -15.26 5.84 20.46
CA ARG A 92 -14.12 6.27 21.28
C ARG A 92 -14.07 7.79 21.41
N PRO A 93 -13.72 8.32 22.58
CA PRO A 93 -13.58 9.77 22.78
C PRO A 93 -12.35 10.35 22.06
N THR A 94 -11.29 9.55 21.88
CA THR A 94 -10.05 9.93 21.17
C THR A 94 -9.51 8.77 20.37
N LEU A 95 -8.77 9.10 19.31
CA LEU A 95 -8.06 8.17 18.43
C LEU A 95 -6.57 8.56 18.38
N SER A 96 -5.67 7.60 18.56
CA SER A 96 -4.21 7.86 18.47
C SER A 96 -3.62 7.22 17.23
N PHE A 97 -2.96 8.02 16.39
CA PHE A 97 -2.34 7.54 15.16
C PHE A 97 -0.92 8.09 14.96
N VAL A 98 -0.06 7.28 14.34
CA VAL A 98 1.35 7.62 14.14
C VAL A 98 1.50 8.79 13.15
N ALA A 99 2.33 9.77 13.53
CA ALA A 99 2.64 10.95 12.73
C ALA A 99 3.98 10.83 11.97
N ASP A 100 4.80 9.83 12.32
CA ASP A 100 6.14 9.59 11.79
C ASP A 100 6.21 8.49 10.70
N GLN A 101 5.06 8.00 10.23
CA GLN A 101 4.96 7.11 9.06
C GLN A 101 4.15 7.82 7.98
N ARG A 102 4.76 8.05 6.82
CA ARG A 102 4.13 8.73 5.69
C ARG A 102 3.85 7.76 4.56
N GLY A 103 2.82 8.05 3.76
CA GLY A 103 2.46 7.24 2.61
C GLY A 103 1.36 7.91 1.80
N CYS A 104 0.98 7.29 0.69
CA CYS A 104 -0.06 7.80 -0.18
C CYS A 104 -1.30 6.90 -0.06
N PRO A 105 -2.40 7.35 0.57
CA PRO A 105 -3.67 6.64 0.49
C PRO A 105 -4.07 6.43 -0.96
N THR A 106 -4.57 5.24 -1.30
CA THR A 106 -4.91 4.89 -2.67
C THR A 106 -6.33 4.34 -2.72
N PHE A 107 -7.20 5.03 -3.45
CA PHE A 107 -8.60 4.62 -3.57
C PHE A 107 -8.78 3.60 -4.69
N THR A 108 -9.52 2.53 -4.40
CA THR A 108 -9.79 1.45 -5.38
C THR A 108 -10.52 1.96 -6.61
N ALA A 109 -11.30 3.04 -6.48
CA ALA A 109 -11.99 3.68 -7.60
C ALA A 109 -11.02 4.26 -8.65
N ASP A 110 -9.82 4.68 -8.22
CA ASP A 110 -8.77 5.18 -9.10
C ASP A 110 -7.80 4.08 -9.53
N LEU A 111 -7.47 3.19 -8.59
CA LEU A 111 -6.52 2.09 -8.85
C LEU A 111 -7.06 1.07 -9.87
N ALA A 112 -8.33 0.67 -9.76
CA ALA A 112 -8.87 -0.38 -10.62
C ALA A 112 -8.93 0.01 -12.12
N PRO A 113 -9.36 1.23 -12.52
CA PRO A 113 -9.27 1.68 -13.90
C PRO A 113 -7.82 1.71 -14.42
N LEU A 114 -6.86 2.11 -13.58
CA LEU A 114 -5.44 2.13 -13.95
C LEU A 114 -4.92 0.71 -14.19
N LEU A 115 -5.18 -0.24 -13.28
CA LEU A 115 -4.81 -1.65 -13.46
C LEU A 115 -5.39 -2.24 -14.75
N ARG A 116 -6.68 -1.95 -15.02
CA ARG A 116 -7.32 -2.37 -16.27
C ARG A 116 -6.61 -1.79 -17.49
N ARG A 117 -6.31 -0.47 -17.49
CA ARG A 117 -5.61 0.19 -18.60
C ARG A 117 -4.22 -0.41 -18.84
N LEU A 118 -3.46 -0.63 -17.80
CA LEU A 118 -2.12 -1.25 -17.89
C LEU A 118 -2.21 -2.67 -18.45
N GLY A 119 -3.11 -3.49 -17.93
CA GLY A 119 -3.28 -4.88 -18.36
C GLY A 119 -3.80 -5.01 -19.80
N THR A 120 -4.85 -4.26 -20.17
CA THR A 120 -5.39 -4.33 -21.53
C THR A 120 -4.51 -3.67 -22.58
N GLY A 121 -3.62 -2.75 -22.17
CA GLY A 121 -2.65 -2.13 -23.06
C GLY A 121 -1.35 -2.90 -23.22
N GLY A 122 -1.17 -4.00 -22.50
CA GLY A 122 0.04 -4.82 -22.57
C GLY A 122 1.31 -4.09 -22.11
N PHE A 123 1.18 -3.11 -21.21
CA PHE A 123 2.32 -2.35 -20.70
C PHE A 123 3.14 -3.22 -19.74
N THR A 124 4.42 -3.40 -20.00
CA THR A 124 5.35 -4.16 -19.16
C THR A 124 6.17 -3.25 -18.25
N GLY A 125 6.80 -3.83 -17.22
CA GLY A 125 7.68 -3.13 -16.29
C GLY A 125 7.03 -2.74 -14.98
N VAL A 126 7.71 -1.90 -14.20
CA VAL A 126 7.29 -1.48 -12.86
C VAL A 126 6.62 -0.11 -12.92
N TYR A 127 5.51 0.01 -12.20
CA TYR A 127 4.73 1.24 -12.08
C TYR A 127 4.39 1.50 -10.62
N HIS A 128 4.52 2.76 -10.17
CA HIS A 128 3.95 3.21 -8.91
C HIS A 128 2.54 3.75 -9.15
N ALA A 129 1.55 3.17 -8.47
CA ALA A 129 0.15 3.53 -8.62
C ALA A 129 -0.46 3.91 -7.27
N THR A 130 -0.41 5.20 -6.95
CA THR A 130 -1.00 5.79 -5.75
C THR A 130 -1.74 7.07 -6.08
N ASN A 131 -2.68 7.49 -5.23
CA ASN A 131 -3.20 8.86 -5.31
C ASN A 131 -2.11 9.86 -4.87
N ARG A 132 -2.25 11.10 -5.27
CA ARG A 132 -1.30 12.17 -4.96
C ARG A 132 -1.44 12.65 -3.51
N GLY A 133 -0.34 13.07 -2.93
CA GLY A 133 -0.27 13.65 -1.60
C GLY A 133 0.18 12.63 -0.55
N ALA A 134 1.46 12.72 -0.16
CA ALA A 134 1.98 11.96 0.96
C ALA A 134 1.51 12.56 2.27
N VAL A 135 0.85 11.77 3.11
CA VAL A 135 0.36 12.14 4.43
C VAL A 135 0.84 11.15 5.48
N SER A 136 0.88 11.54 6.75
CA SER A 136 1.02 10.59 7.85
C SER A 136 -0.31 9.87 8.13
N TRP A 137 -0.28 8.77 8.88
CA TRP A 137 -1.51 8.14 9.35
C TRP A 137 -2.33 9.10 10.21
N TYR A 138 -1.68 9.92 11.03
CA TYR A 138 -2.33 10.96 11.83
C TYR A 138 -3.08 11.96 10.95
N GLU A 139 -2.42 12.55 9.95
CA GLU A 139 -3.04 13.51 9.03
C GLU A 139 -4.21 12.86 8.27
N PHE A 140 -4.01 11.66 7.71
CA PHE A 140 -5.05 10.96 6.96
C PHE A 140 -6.28 10.66 7.81
N VAL A 141 -6.11 10.25 9.06
CA VAL A 141 -7.23 9.97 9.97
C VAL A 141 -7.96 11.24 10.38
N ARG A 142 -7.27 12.35 10.61
CA ARG A 142 -7.89 13.66 10.82
C ARG A 142 -8.78 14.07 9.65
N ASP A 143 -8.27 13.90 8.43
CA ASP A 143 -9.03 14.21 7.21
C ASP A 143 -10.28 13.33 7.07
N ILE A 144 -10.19 12.02 7.40
CA ILE A 144 -11.35 11.13 7.41
C ILE A 144 -12.40 11.59 8.41
N VAL A 145 -11.99 11.92 9.65
CA VAL A 145 -12.90 12.39 10.71
C VAL A 145 -13.57 13.69 10.30
N ALA A 146 -12.81 14.67 9.80
CA ALA A 146 -13.33 15.94 9.32
C ALA A 146 -14.33 15.76 8.16
N ALA A 147 -14.00 14.94 7.17
CA ALA A 147 -14.86 14.64 6.03
C ALA A 147 -16.17 13.93 6.44
N ALA A 148 -16.14 13.19 7.55
CA ALA A 148 -17.32 12.54 8.13
C ALA A 148 -18.14 13.47 9.05
N GLY A 149 -17.76 14.74 9.20
CA GLY A 149 -18.45 15.72 10.05
C GLY A 149 -18.11 15.60 11.55
N GLY A 150 -17.07 14.84 11.91
CA GLY A 150 -16.57 14.73 13.27
C GLY A 150 -15.54 15.82 13.62
N ASP A 151 -15.14 15.88 14.89
CA ASP A 151 -14.10 16.79 15.35
C ASP A 151 -12.71 16.19 15.11
N PRO A 152 -11.88 16.75 14.20
CA PRO A 152 -10.53 16.24 13.94
C PRO A 152 -9.59 16.37 15.15
N GLU A 153 -9.89 17.20 16.14
CA GLU A 153 -9.07 17.32 17.36
C GLU A 153 -9.19 16.08 18.27
N MET A 154 -10.15 15.20 18.03
CA MET A 154 -10.20 13.89 18.69
C MET A 154 -9.04 12.97 18.28
N VAL A 155 -8.34 13.27 17.18
CA VAL A 155 -7.21 12.47 16.69
C VAL A 155 -5.92 13.03 17.29
N LEU A 156 -5.21 12.18 18.02
CA LEU A 156 -3.96 12.55 18.72
C LEU A 156 -2.75 11.97 17.99
N PRO A 157 -1.70 12.77 17.75
CA PRO A 157 -0.47 12.27 17.16
C PRO A 157 0.33 11.45 18.18
N ILE A 158 0.88 10.33 17.73
CA ILE A 158 1.86 9.52 18.45
C ILE A 158 3.02 9.19 17.52
N THR A 159 4.12 8.72 18.07
CA THR A 159 5.24 8.17 17.28
C THR A 159 5.13 6.65 17.14
N THR A 160 5.88 6.06 16.22
CA THR A 160 5.97 4.60 16.09
C THR A 160 6.50 3.96 17.38
N ALA A 161 7.37 4.66 18.12
CA ALA A 161 7.92 4.20 19.40
C ALA A 161 6.86 4.14 20.52
N ASP A 162 5.82 4.97 20.45
CA ASP A 162 4.74 5.02 21.45
C ASP A 162 3.70 3.89 21.28
N LEU A 163 3.77 3.11 20.21
CA LEU A 163 2.79 2.05 19.95
C LEU A 163 2.87 0.95 21.01
N GLN A 164 1.73 0.66 21.66
CA GLN A 164 1.59 -0.42 22.64
C GLN A 164 0.43 -1.35 22.25
N PRO A 165 0.67 -2.65 22.05
CA PRO A 165 1.99 -3.30 21.98
C PRO A 165 2.78 -2.84 20.74
N PRO A 166 4.12 -2.97 20.75
CA PRO A 166 4.93 -2.70 19.57
C PRO A 166 4.46 -3.54 18.38
N ARG A 167 4.52 -2.97 17.17
CA ARG A 167 4.15 -3.74 15.98
C ARG A 167 5.12 -4.89 15.76
N PRO A 168 4.64 -6.11 15.45
CA PRO A 168 5.49 -7.28 15.26
C PRO A 168 6.37 -7.19 14.00
N ALA A 169 6.04 -6.30 13.06
CA ALA A 169 6.80 -6.10 11.82
C ALA A 169 7.07 -4.61 11.60
N PRO A 170 8.31 -4.23 11.26
CA PRO A 170 8.65 -2.87 10.92
C PRO A 170 7.90 -2.45 9.64
N ARG A 171 7.58 -1.15 9.57
CA ARG A 171 7.00 -0.51 8.38
C ARG A 171 7.97 0.54 7.87
N PRO A 172 8.05 0.75 6.55
CA PRO A 172 8.77 1.89 6.00
C PRO A 172 8.27 3.19 6.64
N ALA A 173 9.18 4.10 6.94
CA ALA A 173 8.82 5.42 7.49
C ALA A 173 8.32 6.36 6.38
N ASN A 174 8.71 6.08 5.13
CA ASN A 174 8.37 6.88 3.94
C ASN A 174 7.96 5.96 2.76
#